data_2a3be65def73195406f75430fe900c13
#
_entry.id   2a3be65def73195406f75430fe900c13
#
_cell.length_a   1.000
_cell.length_b   1.000
_cell.length_c   1.000
_cell.angle_alpha   90.00
_cell.angle_beta   90.00
_cell.angle_gamma   90.00
#
_symmetry.space_group_name_H-M   'P 1'
#
loop_
_entity.id
_entity.type
_entity.pdbx_description
1 polymer ?
#
loop_
_entity_poly.entity_id
_entity_poly.type
_entity_poly.pdbx_seq_one_letter_code
_entity_poly.pdbx_strand_id
1 'polypeptide(L)'
;MPKQSISCGLDIGSSKVSVCIGTISDGNVDILGLGKAACSGVRKGVIVDVEETVTAISTALEEAERMCDCQVESVVVGVGGAHIESSISRGVIAVSKNDGEISEADVIRVIEAAKAVPNQPNREVLHVIPKTFTVDGQAGIADPVGMSGIRLEVDTNVISGSLAAIKNVSRSASQAGLLISDMVFSPLASAKIMLTKQQREIGAMLIDIGAGTTSYAIYEEGELIHCGVLPIGSGHITNDIAIGLRTNINLAELIKIKYGYASPEKIDDKEEINLSSFDKSETGTASVKYIAEIIEARLNEIFVLIRDELRGINREGMLPAGVVLTGGGAKLEGIAEMVKDILRLPTQVGKPVFPLTGVVDNLNDPVYATSAGLMIWGIESGGVSSQKKTTVPELDNVVGKFKNAFRHFLP
;
A
#
# COMPACT_ATOMS: atom_id res chain seq x y z
N MET A 1 -23.85 -17.10 -19.82
CA MET A 1 -23.42 -15.81 -19.24
C MET A 1 -21.89 -15.79 -19.27
N PRO A 2 -21.23 -14.74 -19.70
CA PRO A 2 -19.78 -14.65 -19.57
C PRO A 2 -19.44 -14.79 -18.07
N LYS A 3 -18.48 -15.66 -17.73
CA LYS A 3 -17.95 -15.77 -16.38
C LYS A 3 -17.38 -14.37 -16.01
N GLN A 4 -18.02 -13.67 -15.08
CA GLN A 4 -17.46 -12.45 -14.53
C GLN A 4 -16.07 -12.79 -13.96
N SER A 5 -15.07 -12.01 -14.34
CA SER A 5 -13.72 -12.21 -13.83
C SER A 5 -13.64 -11.70 -12.40
N ILE A 6 -13.59 -12.63 -11.45
CA ILE A 6 -13.41 -12.34 -10.03
C ILE A 6 -11.94 -12.07 -9.78
N SER A 7 -11.64 -11.03 -9.01
CA SER A 7 -10.30 -10.73 -8.49
C SER A 7 -10.30 -10.74 -6.97
N CYS A 8 -9.17 -11.15 -6.40
CA CYS A 8 -8.97 -11.19 -4.96
C CYS A 8 -7.68 -10.46 -4.58
N GLY A 9 -7.80 -9.50 -3.68
CA GLY A 9 -6.69 -8.80 -3.06
C GLY A 9 -6.41 -9.32 -1.65
N LEU A 10 -5.16 -9.70 -1.39
CA LEU A 10 -4.67 -10.21 -0.11
C LEU A 10 -3.64 -9.25 0.49
N ASP A 11 -3.95 -8.65 1.63
CA ASP A 11 -3.03 -7.82 2.40
C ASP A 11 -2.60 -8.55 3.67
N ILE A 12 -1.28 -8.76 3.83
CA ILE A 12 -0.66 -9.48 4.95
C ILE A 12 0.01 -8.45 5.86
N GLY A 13 -0.72 -7.96 6.85
CA GLY A 13 -0.26 -6.92 7.78
C GLY A 13 0.28 -7.44 9.10
N SER A 14 0.91 -6.55 9.89
CA SER A 14 1.55 -6.90 11.17
C SER A 14 0.59 -7.16 12.34
N SER A 15 -0.69 -6.85 12.22
CA SER A 15 -1.71 -7.15 13.24
C SER A 15 -2.89 -7.95 12.70
N LYS A 16 -3.04 -7.98 11.39
CA LYS A 16 -4.15 -8.66 10.70
C LYS A 16 -3.79 -8.99 9.27
N VAL A 17 -4.44 -10.01 8.75
CA VAL A 17 -4.59 -10.26 7.32
C VAL A 17 -5.96 -9.76 6.90
N SER A 18 -6.06 -9.13 5.72
CA SER A 18 -7.33 -8.73 5.11
C SER A 18 -7.45 -9.21 3.66
N VAL A 19 -8.64 -9.65 3.30
CA VAL A 19 -9.00 -10.16 1.97
C VAL A 19 -10.17 -9.35 1.43
N CYS A 20 -10.09 -8.99 0.14
CA CYS A 20 -11.19 -8.36 -0.58
C CYS A 20 -11.41 -9.09 -1.90
N ILE A 21 -12.63 -9.59 -2.12
CA ILE A 21 -13.05 -10.27 -3.35
C ILE A 21 -14.04 -9.37 -4.08
N GLY A 22 -13.83 -9.18 -5.37
CA GLY A 22 -14.72 -8.35 -6.17
C GLY A 22 -14.62 -8.60 -7.67
N THR A 23 -15.47 -7.89 -8.41
CA THR A 23 -15.54 -7.93 -9.88
C THR A 23 -15.87 -6.54 -10.42
N ILE A 24 -15.75 -6.35 -11.73
CA ILE A 24 -16.29 -5.18 -12.42
C ILE A 24 -17.53 -5.58 -13.21
N SER A 25 -18.62 -4.83 -12.99
CA SER A 25 -19.89 -5.00 -13.68
C SER A 25 -20.36 -3.62 -14.17
N ASP A 26 -20.56 -3.47 -15.47
CA ASP A 26 -21.04 -2.22 -16.08
C ASP A 26 -20.25 -0.96 -15.69
N GLY A 27 -18.94 -1.10 -15.49
CA GLY A 27 -18.03 -0.01 -15.10
C GLY A 27 -18.02 0.32 -13.60
N ASN A 28 -18.83 -0.38 -12.78
CA ASN A 28 -18.82 -0.30 -11.34
C ASN A 28 -18.00 -1.44 -10.73
N VAL A 29 -17.37 -1.18 -9.60
CA VAL A 29 -16.67 -2.21 -8.84
C VAL A 29 -17.62 -2.81 -7.82
N ASP A 30 -17.94 -4.11 -8.01
CA ASP A 30 -18.79 -4.86 -7.09
C ASP A 30 -17.94 -5.62 -6.08
N ILE A 31 -18.13 -5.33 -4.80
CA ILE A 31 -17.49 -6.05 -3.70
C ILE A 31 -18.38 -7.23 -3.32
N LEU A 32 -17.83 -8.42 -3.52
CA LEU A 32 -18.53 -9.68 -3.29
C LEU A 32 -18.27 -10.25 -1.90
N GLY A 33 -17.06 -10.09 -1.38
CA GLY A 33 -16.69 -10.63 -0.09
C GLY A 33 -15.52 -9.87 0.55
N LEU A 34 -15.56 -9.78 1.88
CA LEU A 34 -14.54 -9.19 2.73
C LEU A 34 -14.22 -10.16 3.87
N GLY A 35 -12.96 -10.32 4.19
CA GLY A 35 -12.53 -11.12 5.32
C GLY A 35 -11.35 -10.48 6.04
N LYS A 36 -11.25 -10.74 7.33
CA LYS A 36 -10.10 -10.33 8.14
C LYS A 36 -9.84 -11.31 9.26
N ALA A 37 -8.57 -11.54 9.58
CA ALA A 37 -8.15 -12.33 10.71
C ALA A 37 -7.00 -11.64 11.45
N ALA A 38 -6.95 -11.78 12.76
CA ALA A 38 -5.79 -11.35 13.55
C ALA A 38 -4.54 -12.13 13.10
N CYS A 39 -3.39 -11.45 13.07
CA CYS A 39 -2.12 -12.06 12.70
C CYS A 39 -1.03 -11.53 13.62
N SER A 40 -0.30 -12.45 14.27
CA SER A 40 0.89 -12.16 15.08
C SER A 40 2.18 -12.64 14.42
N GLY A 41 2.07 -13.39 13.31
CA GLY A 41 3.19 -13.93 12.54
C GLY A 41 3.99 -12.91 11.72
N VAL A 42 3.61 -11.63 11.75
CA VAL A 42 4.25 -10.56 10.96
C VAL A 42 4.74 -9.44 11.86
N ARG A 43 6.01 -9.04 11.71
CA ARG A 43 6.60 -7.89 12.43
C ARG A 43 7.20 -6.89 11.46
N LYS A 44 6.81 -5.60 11.60
CA LYS A 44 7.27 -4.52 10.71
C LYS A 44 7.10 -4.84 9.22
N GLY A 45 5.98 -5.54 8.89
CA GLY A 45 5.68 -5.98 7.52
C GLY A 45 6.52 -7.16 7.01
N VAL A 46 7.28 -7.84 7.89
CA VAL A 46 8.08 -9.01 7.53
C VAL A 46 7.50 -10.24 8.25
N ILE A 47 7.28 -11.33 7.51
CA ILE A 47 6.80 -12.59 8.06
C ILE A 47 7.92 -13.22 8.92
N VAL A 48 7.65 -13.42 10.18
CA VAL A 48 8.54 -14.05 11.18
C VAL A 48 8.05 -15.42 11.62
N ASP A 49 6.74 -15.69 11.43
CA ASP A 49 6.13 -16.99 11.65
C ASP A 49 5.21 -17.32 10.46
N VAL A 50 5.62 -18.34 9.69
CA VAL A 50 4.90 -18.75 8.47
C VAL A 50 3.60 -19.46 8.81
N GLU A 51 3.60 -20.35 9.83
CA GLU A 51 2.43 -21.17 10.18
C GLU A 51 1.29 -20.31 10.71
N GLU A 52 1.61 -19.36 11.59
CA GLU A 52 0.63 -18.40 12.08
C GLU A 52 0.09 -17.50 10.96
N THR A 53 0.97 -17.06 10.06
CA THR A 53 0.56 -16.25 8.90
C THR A 53 -0.36 -17.05 7.97
N VAL A 54 -0.07 -18.32 7.70
CA VAL A 54 -0.92 -19.21 6.89
C VAL A 54 -2.30 -19.38 7.53
N THR A 55 -2.35 -19.59 8.85
CA THR A 55 -3.61 -19.72 9.60
C THR A 55 -4.45 -18.45 9.48
N ALA A 56 -3.82 -17.28 9.63
CA ALA A 56 -4.50 -15.99 9.48
C ALA A 56 -5.00 -15.77 8.04
N ILE A 57 -4.20 -16.15 7.02
CA ILE A 57 -4.62 -16.07 5.62
C ILE A 57 -5.85 -16.94 5.37
N SER A 58 -5.80 -18.22 5.79
CA SER A 58 -6.90 -19.17 5.60
C SER A 58 -8.18 -18.68 6.28
N THR A 59 -8.09 -18.19 7.52
CA THR A 59 -9.25 -17.66 8.25
C THR A 59 -9.87 -16.44 7.55
N ALA A 60 -9.05 -15.48 7.11
CA ALA A 60 -9.55 -14.30 6.40
C ALA A 60 -10.15 -14.66 5.03
N LEU A 61 -9.55 -15.63 4.33
CA LEU A 61 -10.02 -16.11 3.04
C LEU A 61 -11.38 -16.81 3.17
N GLU A 62 -11.51 -17.74 4.13
CA GLU A 62 -12.77 -18.46 4.40
C GLU A 62 -13.92 -17.51 4.77
N GLU A 63 -13.63 -16.43 5.49
CA GLU A 63 -14.63 -15.41 5.80
C GLU A 63 -15.10 -14.71 4.52
N ALA A 64 -14.18 -14.29 3.64
CA ALA A 64 -14.50 -13.61 2.40
C ALA A 64 -15.23 -14.53 1.39
N GLU A 65 -14.77 -15.78 1.24
CA GLU A 65 -15.38 -16.78 0.35
C GLU A 65 -16.81 -17.15 0.77
N ARG A 66 -17.06 -17.23 2.08
CA ARG A 66 -18.40 -17.49 2.62
C ARG A 66 -19.39 -16.37 2.29
N MET A 67 -18.92 -15.10 2.21
CA MET A 67 -19.79 -13.97 1.86
C MET A 67 -20.19 -13.99 0.38
N CYS A 68 -19.29 -14.42 -0.51
CA CYS A 68 -19.56 -14.43 -1.96
C CYS A 68 -20.01 -15.79 -2.51
N ASP A 69 -20.08 -16.83 -1.67
CA ASP A 69 -20.34 -18.22 -2.10
C ASP A 69 -19.44 -18.63 -3.29
N CYS A 70 -18.18 -18.28 -3.22
CA CYS A 70 -17.21 -18.53 -4.29
C CYS A 70 -15.89 -19.07 -3.70
N GLN A 71 -15.07 -19.73 -4.53
CA GLN A 71 -13.72 -20.16 -4.17
C GLN A 71 -12.69 -19.34 -4.93
N VAL A 72 -11.63 -18.95 -4.22
CA VAL A 72 -10.51 -18.18 -4.75
C VAL A 72 -9.32 -19.08 -4.98
N GLU A 73 -8.88 -19.19 -6.24
CA GLU A 73 -7.69 -19.97 -6.60
C GLU A 73 -6.43 -19.08 -6.66
N SER A 74 -6.59 -17.79 -6.95
CA SER A 74 -5.46 -16.89 -7.12
C SER A 74 -5.74 -15.50 -6.57
N VAL A 75 -4.66 -14.84 -6.14
CA VAL A 75 -4.70 -13.55 -5.45
C VAL A 75 -3.63 -12.58 -5.98
N VAL A 76 -3.93 -11.30 -5.89
CA VAL A 76 -2.93 -10.23 -5.92
C VAL A 76 -2.52 -9.96 -4.49
N VAL A 77 -1.22 -10.04 -4.18
CA VAL A 77 -0.71 -9.92 -2.82
C VAL A 77 -0.02 -8.58 -2.62
N GLY A 78 -0.36 -7.92 -1.52
CA GLY A 78 0.34 -6.73 -1.05
C GLY A 78 1.71 -7.08 -0.46
N VAL A 79 2.74 -6.37 -0.89
CA VAL A 79 4.09 -6.46 -0.33
C VAL A 79 4.42 -5.12 0.30
N GLY A 80 4.72 -5.14 1.60
CA GLY A 80 5.12 -3.97 2.38
C GLY A 80 6.21 -4.36 3.37
N GLY A 81 6.59 -3.41 4.23
CA GLY A 81 7.52 -3.66 5.32
C GLY A 81 8.86 -2.97 5.18
N ALA A 82 9.62 -3.00 6.28
CA ALA A 82 10.87 -2.27 6.45
C ALA A 82 12.01 -2.68 5.48
N HIS A 83 11.82 -3.78 4.75
CA HIS A 83 12.77 -4.26 3.76
C HIS A 83 12.60 -3.64 2.36
N ILE A 84 11.54 -2.87 2.15
CA ILE A 84 11.29 -2.20 0.87
C ILE A 84 12.17 -0.97 0.75
N GLU A 85 12.77 -0.81 -0.41
CA GLU A 85 13.55 0.37 -0.80
C GLU A 85 13.07 0.88 -2.15
N SER A 86 13.01 2.20 -2.29
CA SER A 86 12.76 2.89 -3.54
C SER A 86 14.01 3.66 -3.95
N SER A 87 14.40 3.55 -5.21
CA SER A 87 15.56 4.25 -5.76
C SER A 87 15.25 4.77 -7.16
N ILE A 88 15.86 5.90 -7.51
CA ILE A 88 15.78 6.43 -8.88
C ILE A 88 16.84 5.75 -9.72
N SER A 89 16.45 5.25 -10.89
CA SER A 89 17.35 4.67 -11.87
C SER A 89 17.12 5.30 -13.25
N ARG A 90 18.19 5.46 -14.02
CA ARG A 90 18.14 5.99 -15.38
C ARG A 90 18.50 4.91 -16.39
N GLY A 91 17.59 4.66 -17.33
CA GLY A 91 17.84 3.85 -18.51
C GLY A 91 18.24 4.72 -19.70
N VAL A 92 19.11 4.25 -20.54
CA VAL A 92 19.55 4.93 -21.76
C VAL A 92 19.73 3.92 -22.89
N ILE A 93 19.13 4.15 -24.05
CA ILE A 93 19.32 3.34 -25.26
C ILE A 93 19.49 4.19 -26.50
N ALA A 94 20.00 3.58 -27.56
CA ALA A 94 19.88 4.11 -28.92
C ALA A 94 18.58 3.60 -29.55
N VAL A 95 17.88 4.46 -30.28
CA VAL A 95 16.64 4.12 -31.02
C VAL A 95 16.97 3.13 -32.14
N SER A 96 16.16 2.11 -32.31
CA SER A 96 16.50 0.95 -33.15
C SER A 96 16.23 1.17 -34.64
N LYS A 97 15.22 2.00 -34.97
CA LYS A 97 14.81 2.21 -36.37
C LYS A 97 15.71 3.18 -37.10
N ASN A 98 15.99 2.89 -38.38
CA ASN A 98 16.83 3.73 -39.25
C ASN A 98 16.17 5.08 -39.57
N ASP A 99 14.87 5.22 -39.43
CA ASP A 99 14.11 6.48 -39.59
C ASP A 99 14.12 7.35 -38.33
N GLY A 100 14.67 6.82 -37.24
CA GLY A 100 14.73 7.50 -35.95
C GLY A 100 13.40 7.60 -35.21
N GLU A 101 12.33 6.96 -35.67
CA GLU A 101 11.04 6.97 -34.98
C GLU A 101 11.06 6.00 -33.78
N ILE A 102 10.74 6.54 -32.60
CA ILE A 102 10.69 5.78 -31.36
C ILE A 102 9.45 4.87 -31.34
N SER A 103 9.68 3.60 -31.11
CA SER A 103 8.63 2.56 -31.03
C SER A 103 8.31 2.15 -29.60
N GLU A 104 7.15 1.50 -29.37
CA GLU A 104 6.84 0.86 -28.09
C GLU A 104 7.96 -0.11 -27.63
N ALA A 105 8.61 -0.81 -28.57
CA ALA A 105 9.72 -1.71 -28.27
C ALA A 105 10.95 -0.96 -27.72
N ASP A 106 11.22 0.27 -28.19
CA ASP A 106 12.30 1.09 -27.67
C ASP A 106 11.98 1.57 -26.24
N VAL A 107 10.71 1.92 -25.96
CA VAL A 107 10.25 2.28 -24.63
C VAL A 107 10.43 1.10 -23.66
N ILE A 108 10.05 -0.11 -24.05
CA ILE A 108 10.26 -1.32 -23.22
C ILE A 108 11.76 -1.51 -22.96
N ARG A 109 12.60 -1.41 -23.97
CA ARG A 109 14.05 -1.60 -23.84
C ARG A 109 14.71 -0.57 -22.91
N VAL A 110 14.30 0.70 -22.96
CA VAL A 110 14.86 1.72 -22.10
C VAL A 110 14.46 1.53 -20.64
N ILE A 111 13.23 1.05 -20.38
CA ILE A 111 12.77 0.69 -19.03
C ILE A 111 13.52 -0.54 -18.51
N GLU A 112 13.75 -1.56 -19.36
CA GLU A 112 14.57 -2.72 -18.97
C GLU A 112 16.03 -2.32 -18.68
N ALA A 113 16.58 -1.39 -19.42
CA ALA A 113 17.91 -0.86 -19.14
C ALA A 113 17.97 -0.15 -17.77
N ALA A 114 16.91 0.60 -17.40
CA ALA A 114 16.81 1.20 -16.07
C ALA A 114 16.70 0.15 -14.95
N LYS A 115 16.00 -0.96 -15.19
CA LYS A 115 15.88 -2.07 -14.22
C LYS A 115 17.22 -2.75 -13.91
N ALA A 116 18.12 -2.80 -14.86
CA ALA A 116 19.40 -3.51 -14.72
C ALA A 116 20.41 -2.78 -13.82
N VAL A 117 20.27 -1.47 -13.62
CA VAL A 117 21.26 -0.65 -12.92
C VAL A 117 21.35 -0.89 -11.41
N PRO A 118 20.23 -1.06 -10.64
CA PRO A 118 20.29 -1.27 -9.20
C PRO A 118 20.40 -2.74 -8.79
N ASN A 119 21.17 -3.57 -9.49
CA ASN A 119 21.24 -5.01 -9.20
C ASN A 119 21.97 -5.28 -7.87
N GLN A 120 21.28 -5.05 -6.74
CA GLN A 120 21.80 -5.39 -5.42
C GLN A 120 21.60 -6.89 -5.15
N PRO A 121 22.64 -7.60 -4.69
CA PRO A 121 22.50 -9.00 -4.32
C PRO A 121 21.44 -9.17 -3.20
N ASN A 122 20.64 -10.24 -3.27
CA ASN A 122 19.56 -10.57 -2.33
C ASN A 122 18.35 -9.63 -2.33
N ARG A 123 18.15 -8.81 -3.36
CA ARG A 123 16.93 -8.03 -3.56
C ARG A 123 16.21 -8.47 -4.83
N GLU A 124 14.90 -8.31 -4.82
CA GLU A 124 14.02 -8.56 -5.97
C GLU A 124 13.29 -7.26 -6.32
N VAL A 125 13.28 -6.93 -7.61
CA VAL A 125 12.57 -5.75 -8.12
C VAL A 125 11.08 -6.08 -8.21
N LEU A 126 10.26 -5.35 -7.48
CA LEU A 126 8.79 -5.46 -7.49
C LEU A 126 8.20 -4.60 -8.62
N HIS A 127 8.64 -3.33 -8.70
CA HIS A 127 8.12 -2.39 -9.70
C HIS A 127 9.25 -1.57 -10.31
N VAL A 128 9.10 -1.25 -11.60
CA VAL A 128 9.86 -0.24 -12.33
C VAL A 128 8.85 0.74 -12.90
N ILE A 129 8.77 1.92 -12.31
CA ILE A 129 7.75 2.92 -12.64
C ILE A 129 8.44 4.06 -13.37
N PRO A 130 8.21 4.23 -14.71
CA PRO A 130 8.77 5.35 -15.43
C PRO A 130 8.17 6.67 -14.92
N LYS A 131 8.98 7.72 -14.90
CA LYS A 131 8.58 9.09 -14.55
C LYS A 131 8.47 9.94 -15.79
N THR A 132 9.63 10.28 -16.36
CA THR A 132 9.72 11.13 -17.56
C THR A 132 10.74 10.57 -18.51
N PHE A 133 10.49 10.77 -19.81
CA PHE A 133 11.43 10.43 -20.86
C PHE A 133 12.21 11.65 -21.32
N THR A 134 13.39 11.39 -21.87
CA THR A 134 14.24 12.38 -22.51
C THR A 134 14.63 11.87 -23.90
N VAL A 135 14.35 12.65 -24.94
CA VAL A 135 14.70 12.35 -26.33
C VAL A 135 15.74 13.36 -26.80
N ASP A 136 16.92 12.90 -27.18
CA ASP A 136 18.04 13.75 -27.66
C ASP A 136 18.33 14.96 -26.75
N GLY A 137 18.17 14.81 -25.43
CA GLY A 137 18.39 15.85 -24.43
C GLY A 137 17.15 16.71 -24.12
N GLN A 138 16.03 16.55 -24.80
CA GLN A 138 14.77 17.19 -24.47
C GLN A 138 14.07 16.35 -23.37
N ALA A 139 14.07 16.85 -22.14
CA ALA A 139 13.45 16.21 -20.98
C ALA A 139 11.95 16.56 -20.85
N GLY A 140 11.25 15.85 -19.92
CA GLY A 140 9.85 16.12 -19.56
C GLY A 140 8.84 15.56 -20.55
N ILE A 141 9.21 14.51 -21.30
CA ILE A 141 8.31 13.85 -22.25
C ILE A 141 7.56 12.73 -21.51
N ALA A 142 6.22 12.78 -21.52
CA ALA A 142 5.37 11.76 -20.90
C ALA A 142 5.26 10.51 -21.78
N ASP A 143 5.05 10.67 -23.10
CA ASP A 143 5.01 9.57 -24.07
C ASP A 143 5.93 9.87 -25.26
N PRO A 144 7.03 9.13 -25.44
CA PRO A 144 7.96 9.33 -26.53
C PRO A 144 7.59 8.57 -27.81
N VAL A 145 6.57 7.70 -27.81
CA VAL A 145 6.20 6.86 -28.96
C VAL A 145 5.78 7.73 -30.15
N GLY A 146 6.37 7.47 -31.33
CA GLY A 146 6.13 8.25 -32.55
C GLY A 146 6.98 9.52 -32.66
N MET A 147 7.74 9.90 -31.63
CA MET A 147 8.71 11.00 -31.75
C MET A 147 9.96 10.53 -32.50
N SER A 148 10.64 11.49 -33.14
CA SER A 148 11.91 11.22 -33.82
C SER A 148 13.07 11.56 -32.89
N GLY A 149 14.04 10.63 -32.78
CA GLY A 149 15.25 10.83 -31.99
C GLY A 149 16.22 9.66 -32.15
N ILE A 150 17.47 9.88 -31.74
CA ILE A 150 18.55 8.89 -31.81
C ILE A 150 18.76 8.26 -30.42
N ARG A 151 18.60 9.04 -29.36
CA ARG A 151 18.85 8.65 -27.97
C ARG A 151 17.59 8.80 -27.14
N LEU A 152 17.15 7.70 -26.55
CA LEU A 152 16.02 7.65 -25.61
C LEU A 152 16.53 7.35 -24.21
N GLU A 153 16.13 8.19 -23.25
CA GLU A 153 16.42 8.01 -21.82
C GLU A 153 15.11 7.98 -21.03
N VAL A 154 15.10 7.29 -19.89
CA VAL A 154 13.98 7.31 -18.94
C VAL A 154 14.52 7.39 -17.51
N ASP A 155 13.94 8.26 -16.71
CA ASP A 155 14.09 8.23 -15.25
C ASP A 155 12.97 7.37 -14.67
N THR A 156 13.31 6.40 -13.80
CA THR A 156 12.36 5.44 -13.23
C THR A 156 12.48 5.40 -11.71
N ASN A 157 11.35 5.18 -11.03
CA ASN A 157 11.34 4.71 -9.64
C ASN A 157 11.42 3.18 -9.66
N VAL A 158 12.49 2.62 -9.10
CA VAL A 158 12.67 1.17 -8.92
C VAL A 158 12.34 0.83 -7.47
N ILE A 159 11.28 0.06 -7.25
CA ILE A 159 10.87 -0.44 -5.95
C ILE A 159 11.34 -1.88 -5.83
N SER A 160 12.16 -2.17 -4.83
CA SER A 160 12.71 -3.49 -4.59
C SER A 160 12.54 -3.91 -3.13
N GLY A 161 12.52 -5.21 -2.89
CA GLY A 161 12.41 -5.78 -1.55
C GLY A 161 13.42 -6.90 -1.31
N SER A 162 13.61 -7.29 -0.04
CA SER A 162 14.42 -8.45 0.32
C SER A 162 13.87 -9.72 -0.34
N LEU A 163 14.71 -10.43 -1.09
CA LEU A 163 14.34 -11.70 -1.73
C LEU A 163 13.80 -12.73 -0.71
N ALA A 164 14.39 -12.77 0.49
CA ALA A 164 13.93 -13.69 1.54
C ALA A 164 12.53 -13.31 2.05
N ALA A 165 12.24 -12.02 2.25
CA ALA A 165 10.93 -11.57 2.69
C ALA A 165 9.86 -11.84 1.61
N ILE A 166 10.13 -11.56 0.34
CA ILE A 166 9.23 -11.84 -0.78
C ILE A 166 8.95 -13.34 -0.92
N LYS A 167 9.99 -14.18 -0.78
CA LYS A 167 9.81 -15.64 -0.78
C LYS A 167 8.96 -16.15 0.39
N ASN A 168 9.04 -15.54 1.57
CA ASN A 168 8.18 -15.90 2.70
C ASN A 168 6.71 -15.54 2.41
N VAL A 169 6.44 -14.40 1.79
CA VAL A 169 5.08 -14.05 1.31
C VAL A 169 4.57 -15.09 0.33
N SER A 170 5.38 -15.45 -0.69
CA SER A 170 5.03 -16.48 -1.67
C SER A 170 4.75 -17.83 -1.03
N ARG A 171 5.60 -18.22 -0.07
CA ARG A 171 5.46 -19.49 0.64
C ARG A 171 4.17 -19.53 1.49
N SER A 172 3.87 -18.45 2.22
CA SER A 172 2.67 -18.39 3.05
C SER A 172 1.39 -18.45 2.21
N ALA A 173 1.31 -17.71 1.10
CA ALA A 173 0.17 -17.77 0.19
C ALA A 173 0.02 -19.17 -0.44
N SER A 174 1.12 -19.78 -0.91
CA SER A 174 1.10 -21.13 -1.48
C SER A 174 0.69 -22.21 -0.47
N GLN A 175 1.12 -22.11 0.79
CA GLN A 175 0.72 -23.05 1.84
C GLN A 175 -0.75 -22.86 2.25
N ALA A 176 -1.31 -21.67 2.09
CA ALA A 176 -2.75 -21.42 2.19
C ALA A 176 -3.57 -21.88 0.96
N GLY A 177 -2.92 -22.54 -0.02
CA GLY A 177 -3.58 -23.05 -1.22
C GLY A 177 -3.77 -22.02 -2.35
N LEU A 178 -3.17 -20.84 -2.25
CA LEU A 178 -3.37 -19.73 -3.18
C LEU A 178 -2.23 -19.62 -4.20
N LEU A 179 -2.59 -19.36 -5.46
CA LEU A 179 -1.67 -18.95 -6.50
C LEU A 179 -1.54 -17.43 -6.47
N ILE A 180 -0.32 -16.92 -6.56
CA ILE A 180 -0.08 -15.48 -6.65
C ILE A 180 -0.09 -15.09 -8.13
N SER A 181 -1.05 -14.24 -8.52
CA SER A 181 -1.13 -13.66 -9.86
C SER A 181 -0.19 -12.47 -10.03
N ASP A 182 -0.07 -11.64 -8.99
CA ASP A 182 0.82 -10.48 -8.96
C ASP A 182 1.21 -10.12 -7.53
N MET A 183 2.36 -9.42 -7.38
CA MET A 183 2.83 -8.85 -6.12
C MET A 183 2.96 -7.33 -6.26
N VAL A 184 2.23 -6.60 -5.44
CA VAL A 184 2.14 -5.15 -5.54
C VAL A 184 2.63 -4.49 -4.27
N PHE A 185 3.45 -3.46 -4.38
CA PHE A 185 3.81 -2.62 -3.24
C PHE A 185 2.55 -1.98 -2.65
N SER A 186 2.25 -2.29 -1.39
CA SER A 186 0.95 -1.99 -0.74
C SER A 186 0.48 -0.54 -0.88
N PRO A 187 1.32 0.50 -0.71
CA PRO A 187 0.89 1.89 -0.90
C PRO A 187 0.40 2.24 -2.31
N LEU A 188 0.90 1.56 -3.35
CA LEU A 188 0.41 1.78 -4.72
C LEU A 188 -1.03 1.28 -4.87
N ALA A 189 -1.32 0.12 -4.27
CA ALA A 189 -2.66 -0.43 -4.25
C ALA A 189 -3.63 0.46 -3.45
N SER A 190 -3.23 0.87 -2.24
CA SER A 190 -4.03 1.78 -1.40
C SER A 190 -4.27 3.13 -2.09
N ALA A 191 -3.26 3.69 -2.77
CA ALA A 191 -3.39 4.95 -3.51
C ALA A 191 -4.40 4.84 -4.66
N LYS A 192 -4.50 3.68 -5.29
CA LYS A 192 -5.42 3.45 -6.39
C LYS A 192 -6.89 3.61 -5.99
N ILE A 193 -7.25 3.15 -4.79
CA ILE A 193 -8.61 3.22 -4.27
C ILE A 193 -8.89 4.50 -3.48
N MET A 194 -7.86 5.16 -2.92
CA MET A 194 -8.01 6.29 -1.99
C MET A 194 -7.72 7.66 -2.60
N LEU A 195 -7.02 7.73 -3.75
CA LEU A 195 -6.68 8.99 -4.43
C LEU A 195 -7.41 9.11 -5.76
N THR A 196 -8.08 10.24 -5.97
CA THR A 196 -8.65 10.58 -7.29
C THR A 196 -7.53 10.88 -8.30
N LYS A 197 -7.85 10.78 -9.60
CA LYS A 197 -6.94 11.24 -10.67
C LYS A 197 -6.53 12.70 -10.45
N GLN A 198 -7.49 13.56 -10.13
CA GLN A 198 -7.23 14.99 -9.90
C GLN A 198 -6.27 15.22 -8.73
N GLN A 199 -6.42 14.48 -7.61
CA GLN A 199 -5.50 14.59 -6.48
C GLN A 199 -4.07 14.18 -6.86
N ARG A 200 -3.91 13.10 -7.61
CA ARG A 200 -2.60 12.66 -8.10
C ARG A 200 -1.98 13.67 -9.07
N GLU A 201 -2.81 14.32 -9.89
CA GLU A 201 -2.37 15.32 -10.85
C GLU A 201 -1.81 16.58 -10.18
N ILE A 202 -2.56 17.13 -9.22
CA ILE A 202 -2.19 18.40 -8.57
C ILE A 202 -1.21 18.25 -7.40
N GLY A 203 -0.88 17.03 -7.01
CA GLY A 203 0.07 16.72 -5.94
C GLY A 203 -0.61 16.27 -4.63
N ALA A 204 -0.49 14.97 -4.33
CA ALA A 204 -1.05 14.33 -3.14
C ALA A 204 -0.10 13.32 -2.52
N MET A 205 -0.23 13.12 -1.21
CA MET A 205 0.44 12.05 -0.48
C MET A 205 -0.59 11.10 0.14
N LEU A 206 -0.45 9.80 -0.12
CA LEU A 206 -1.10 8.77 0.66
C LEU A 206 -0.18 8.36 1.81
N ILE A 207 -0.73 8.24 3.02
CA ILE A 207 -0.05 7.66 4.19
C ILE A 207 -0.91 6.52 4.72
N ASP A 208 -0.37 5.30 4.72
CA ASP A 208 -0.98 4.10 5.29
C ASP A 208 -0.34 3.78 6.63
N ILE A 209 -1.10 3.97 7.72
CA ILE A 209 -0.64 3.76 9.09
C ILE A 209 -1.10 2.37 9.54
N GLY A 210 -0.22 1.39 9.33
CA GLY A 210 -0.40 0.03 9.83
C GLY A 210 -0.03 -0.12 11.31
N ALA A 211 -0.08 -1.35 11.82
CA ALA A 211 0.36 -1.64 13.19
C ALA A 211 1.89 -1.62 13.33
N GLY A 212 2.61 -2.23 12.39
CA GLY A 212 4.07 -2.36 12.45
C GLY A 212 4.84 -1.35 11.63
N THR A 213 4.19 -0.72 10.64
CA THR A 213 4.81 0.18 9.66
C THR A 213 3.88 1.34 9.33
N THR A 214 4.47 2.45 8.88
CA THR A 214 3.79 3.53 8.18
C THR A 214 4.38 3.63 6.78
N SER A 215 3.58 3.38 5.77
CA SER A 215 3.99 3.42 4.38
C SER A 215 3.39 4.61 3.67
N TYR A 216 4.06 5.11 2.64
CA TYR A 216 3.59 6.28 1.92
C TYR A 216 3.89 6.21 0.42
N ALA A 217 3.09 6.94 -0.36
CA ALA A 217 3.28 7.18 -1.78
C ALA A 217 2.90 8.62 -2.11
N ILE A 218 3.78 9.32 -2.84
CA ILE A 218 3.64 10.73 -3.18
C ILE A 218 3.49 10.84 -4.70
N TYR A 219 2.44 11.52 -5.13
CA TYR A 219 2.10 11.72 -6.53
C TYR A 219 2.10 13.20 -6.87
N GLU A 220 2.54 13.54 -8.08
CA GLU A 220 2.49 14.87 -8.70
C GLU A 220 2.43 14.67 -10.23
N GLU A 221 1.65 15.47 -10.92
CA GLU A 221 1.46 15.37 -12.38
C GLU A 221 0.99 13.95 -12.83
N GLY A 222 0.20 13.28 -11.99
CA GLY A 222 -0.26 11.92 -12.22
C GLY A 222 0.76 10.82 -11.90
N GLU A 223 2.03 11.16 -11.70
CA GLU A 223 3.14 10.23 -11.55
C GLU A 223 3.53 10.00 -10.08
N LEU A 224 4.06 8.81 -9.79
CA LEU A 224 4.69 8.51 -8.50
C LEU A 224 6.06 9.19 -8.42
N ILE A 225 6.19 10.23 -7.61
CA ILE A 225 7.47 10.93 -7.46
C ILE A 225 8.34 10.35 -6.35
N HIS A 226 7.74 9.82 -5.29
CA HIS A 226 8.47 9.18 -4.19
C HIS A 226 7.58 8.23 -3.40
N CYS A 227 8.17 7.19 -2.79
CA CYS A 227 7.47 6.28 -1.90
C CYS A 227 8.44 5.63 -0.92
N GLY A 228 7.90 5.14 0.20
CA GLY A 228 8.74 4.48 1.20
C GLY A 228 7.93 3.83 2.32
N VAL A 229 8.67 3.22 3.26
CA VAL A 229 8.13 2.56 4.44
C VAL A 229 8.96 2.93 5.67
N LEU A 230 8.32 3.47 6.68
CA LEU A 230 8.89 3.67 8.01
C LEU A 230 8.62 2.42 8.87
N PRO A 231 9.62 1.87 9.58
CA PRO A 231 9.45 0.68 10.43
C PRO A 231 8.79 0.99 11.78
N ILE A 232 7.82 1.88 11.77
CA ILE A 232 7.07 2.37 12.93
C ILE A 232 5.60 2.54 12.53
N GLY A 233 4.66 2.19 13.41
CA GLY A 233 3.22 2.26 13.15
C GLY A 233 2.41 2.31 14.46
N SER A 234 1.10 2.18 14.36
CA SER A 234 0.15 2.34 15.48
C SER A 234 0.31 1.31 16.60
N GLY A 235 0.92 0.15 16.34
CA GLY A 235 1.25 -0.83 17.38
C GLY A 235 2.34 -0.35 18.33
N HIS A 236 3.20 0.59 17.92
CA HIS A 236 4.17 1.22 18.80
C HIS A 236 3.47 2.12 19.82
N ILE A 237 2.37 2.80 19.43
CA ILE A 237 1.51 3.56 20.36
C ILE A 237 0.95 2.62 21.43
N THR A 238 0.49 1.43 21.04
CA THR A 238 -0.03 0.41 21.98
C THR A 238 1.04 0.00 22.99
N ASN A 239 2.28 -0.23 22.52
CA ASN A 239 3.40 -0.55 23.39
C ASN A 239 3.71 0.58 24.36
N ASP A 240 3.70 1.82 23.89
CA ASP A 240 3.96 2.99 24.73
C ASP A 240 2.89 3.16 25.82
N ILE A 241 1.61 2.96 25.47
CA ILE A 241 0.50 2.95 26.45
C ILE A 241 0.68 1.82 27.46
N ALA A 242 1.04 0.60 27.01
CA ALA A 242 1.28 -0.53 27.92
C ALA A 242 2.40 -0.23 28.92
N ILE A 243 3.49 0.41 28.47
CA ILE A 243 4.61 0.83 29.32
C ILE A 243 4.18 1.95 30.26
N GLY A 244 3.53 3.00 29.73
CA GLY A 244 3.11 4.17 30.50
C GLY A 244 2.11 3.84 31.61
N LEU A 245 1.17 2.93 31.34
CA LEU A 245 0.16 2.49 32.29
C LEU A 245 0.61 1.24 33.10
N ARG A 246 1.75 0.62 32.74
CA ARG A 246 2.26 -0.64 33.34
C ARG A 246 1.24 -1.77 33.25
N THR A 247 0.58 -1.90 32.11
CA THR A 247 -0.47 -2.89 31.86
C THR A 247 -0.09 -3.86 30.72
N ASN A 248 -0.90 -4.88 30.49
CA ASN A 248 -0.67 -5.78 29.39
C ASN A 248 -1.04 -5.15 28.02
N ILE A 249 -0.43 -5.67 26.96
CA ILE A 249 -0.55 -5.12 25.59
C ILE A 249 -1.99 -5.16 25.06
N ASN A 250 -2.77 -6.20 25.43
CA ASN A 250 -4.14 -6.35 24.97
C ASN A 250 -5.04 -5.27 25.57
N LEU A 251 -4.86 -4.99 26.88
CA LEU A 251 -5.59 -3.92 27.54
C LEU A 251 -5.19 -2.55 26.98
N ALA A 252 -3.90 -2.32 26.75
CA ALA A 252 -3.41 -1.09 26.13
C ALA A 252 -4.02 -0.86 24.73
N GLU A 253 -4.18 -1.91 23.92
CA GLU A 253 -4.84 -1.83 22.62
C GLU A 253 -6.32 -1.47 22.77
N LEU A 254 -7.04 -2.09 23.70
CA LEU A 254 -8.44 -1.75 23.96
C LEU A 254 -8.60 -0.30 24.44
N ILE A 255 -7.71 0.18 25.30
CA ILE A 255 -7.69 1.55 25.78
C ILE A 255 -7.42 2.52 24.62
N LYS A 256 -6.42 2.24 23.78
CA LYS A 256 -6.11 3.03 22.58
C LYS A 256 -7.31 3.16 21.65
N ILE A 257 -7.99 2.03 21.36
CA ILE A 257 -9.15 2.02 20.46
C ILE A 257 -10.33 2.81 21.03
N LYS A 258 -10.57 2.72 22.33
CA LYS A 258 -11.77 3.26 22.95
C LYS A 258 -11.61 4.72 23.44
N TYR A 259 -10.43 5.10 23.89
CA TYR A 259 -10.13 6.38 24.50
C TYR A 259 -8.96 7.14 23.87
N GLY A 260 -8.38 6.57 22.79
CA GLY A 260 -7.24 7.20 22.14
C GLY A 260 -7.65 8.47 21.41
N TYR A 261 -6.92 9.56 21.68
CA TYR A 261 -7.05 10.84 21.00
C TYR A 261 -5.67 11.41 20.67
N ALA A 262 -5.51 12.01 19.50
CA ALA A 262 -4.22 12.50 19.03
C ALA A 262 -3.81 13.87 19.64
N SER A 263 -4.72 14.56 20.33
CA SER A 263 -4.50 15.91 20.84
C SER A 263 -4.94 16.01 22.30
N PRO A 264 -4.03 15.97 23.29
CA PRO A 264 -4.36 16.00 24.71
C PRO A 264 -5.04 17.30 25.16
N GLU A 265 -4.87 18.40 24.42
CA GLU A 265 -5.48 19.70 24.72
C GLU A 265 -7.01 19.69 24.67
N LYS A 266 -7.60 18.73 23.94
CA LYS A 266 -9.05 18.58 23.79
C LYS A 266 -9.67 17.69 24.87
N ILE A 267 -8.87 17.11 25.78
CA ILE A 267 -9.30 16.18 26.83
C ILE A 267 -9.44 16.94 28.16
N ASP A 268 -10.51 16.69 28.91
CA ASP A 268 -10.67 17.23 30.28
C ASP A 268 -9.62 16.60 31.21
N ASP A 269 -8.94 17.45 31.98
CA ASP A 269 -7.91 17.02 32.94
C ASP A 269 -8.44 16.04 34.02
N LYS A 270 -9.75 15.98 34.23
CA LYS A 270 -10.41 15.15 35.24
C LYS A 270 -10.93 13.85 34.67
N GLU A 271 -10.81 13.64 33.35
CA GLU A 271 -11.30 12.42 32.71
C GLU A 271 -10.40 11.23 33.03
N GLU A 272 -10.94 10.27 33.76
CA GLU A 272 -10.24 9.05 34.18
C GLU A 272 -11.01 7.81 33.73
N ILE A 273 -10.27 6.75 33.41
CA ILE A 273 -10.80 5.42 33.14
C ILE A 273 -10.41 4.48 34.27
N ASN A 274 -11.35 3.63 34.67
CA ASN A 274 -11.08 2.56 35.63
C ASN A 274 -10.58 1.32 34.87
N LEU A 275 -9.35 0.90 35.12
CA LEU A 275 -8.71 -0.24 34.44
C LEU A 275 -9.42 -1.56 34.76
N SER A 276 -9.95 -1.71 35.96
CA SER A 276 -10.69 -2.92 36.36
C SER A 276 -11.99 -3.14 35.58
N SER A 277 -12.51 -2.11 34.87
CA SER A 277 -13.68 -2.25 33.99
C SER A 277 -13.37 -3.03 32.72
N PHE A 278 -12.10 -3.17 32.35
CA PHE A 278 -11.63 -3.91 31.18
C PHE A 278 -11.07 -5.27 31.53
N ASP A 279 -10.29 -5.31 32.60
CA ASP A 279 -9.68 -6.54 33.10
C ASP A 279 -9.73 -6.54 34.63
N LYS A 280 -10.41 -7.55 35.19
CA LYS A 280 -10.58 -7.70 36.64
C LYS A 280 -9.26 -7.90 37.42
N SER A 281 -8.20 -8.28 36.72
CA SER A 281 -6.87 -8.44 37.30
C SER A 281 -6.14 -7.10 37.48
N GLU A 282 -6.60 -6.07 36.79
CA GLU A 282 -6.02 -4.73 36.84
C GLU A 282 -6.70 -3.88 37.94
N THR A 283 -5.94 -3.01 38.54
CA THR A 283 -6.42 -2.12 39.61
C THR A 283 -5.99 -0.68 39.36
N GLY A 284 -6.83 0.27 39.76
CA GLY A 284 -6.53 1.70 39.65
C GLY A 284 -7.22 2.38 38.48
N THR A 285 -6.93 3.69 38.37
CA THR A 285 -7.44 4.58 37.30
C THR A 285 -6.28 5.09 36.44
N ALA A 286 -6.57 5.43 35.20
CA ALA A 286 -5.65 6.10 34.29
C ALA A 286 -6.28 7.36 33.72
N SER A 287 -5.52 8.47 33.67
CA SER A 287 -5.95 9.71 33.05
C SER A 287 -6.04 9.56 31.53
N VAL A 288 -7.16 9.91 30.93
CA VAL A 288 -7.35 9.91 29.47
C VAL A 288 -6.41 10.91 28.82
N LYS A 289 -6.18 12.05 29.46
CA LYS A 289 -5.21 13.06 28.98
C LYS A 289 -3.79 12.51 28.92
N TYR A 290 -3.35 11.76 29.95
CA TYR A 290 -2.03 11.13 29.94
C TYR A 290 -1.88 10.10 28.82
N ILE A 291 -2.93 9.34 28.52
CA ILE A 291 -2.98 8.42 27.38
C ILE A 291 -2.83 9.20 26.07
N ALA A 292 -3.55 10.32 25.92
CA ALA A 292 -3.45 11.17 24.76
C ALA A 292 -2.04 11.79 24.59
N GLU A 293 -1.37 12.17 25.65
CA GLU A 293 0.03 12.66 25.62
C GLU A 293 1.00 11.59 25.10
N ILE A 294 0.82 10.33 25.52
CA ILE A 294 1.63 9.21 25.02
C ILE A 294 1.39 9.01 23.50
N ILE A 295 0.13 9.07 23.09
CA ILE A 295 -0.28 8.93 21.68
C ILE A 295 0.32 10.05 20.84
N GLU A 296 0.15 11.30 21.27
CA GLU A 296 0.68 12.49 20.59
C GLU A 296 2.19 12.40 20.40
N ALA A 297 2.93 12.03 21.44
CA ALA A 297 4.38 11.91 21.37
C ALA A 297 4.82 10.92 20.27
N ARG A 298 4.16 9.75 20.16
CA ARG A 298 4.47 8.75 19.15
C ARG A 298 4.05 9.17 17.74
N LEU A 299 2.89 9.78 17.60
CA LEU A 299 2.41 10.30 16.32
C LEU A 299 3.32 11.41 15.81
N ASN A 300 3.76 12.31 16.70
CA ASN A 300 4.71 13.38 16.35
C ASN A 300 6.01 12.81 15.80
N GLU A 301 6.56 11.75 16.42
CA GLU A 301 7.74 11.08 15.90
C GLU A 301 7.50 10.54 14.46
N ILE A 302 6.39 9.84 14.23
CA ILE A 302 6.05 9.29 12.89
C ILE A 302 5.96 10.42 11.86
N PHE A 303 5.24 11.49 12.16
CA PHE A 303 5.00 12.55 11.16
C PHE A 303 6.18 13.51 10.99
N VAL A 304 7.06 13.64 11.98
CA VAL A 304 8.36 14.31 11.80
C VAL A 304 9.21 13.54 10.78
N LEU A 305 9.29 12.21 10.89
CA LEU A 305 9.99 11.38 9.88
C LEU A 305 9.39 11.53 8.48
N ILE A 306 8.05 11.55 8.37
CA ILE A 306 7.37 11.80 7.07
C ILE A 306 7.70 13.20 6.53
N ARG A 307 7.74 14.21 7.40
CA ARG A 307 8.12 15.57 7.00
C ARG A 307 9.56 15.63 6.49
N ASP A 308 10.47 14.89 7.10
CA ASP A 308 11.87 14.82 6.66
C ASP A 308 11.99 14.15 5.29
N GLU A 309 11.17 13.13 4.99
CA GLU A 309 11.05 12.55 3.64
C GLU A 309 10.57 13.59 2.62
N LEU A 310 9.54 14.37 2.94
CA LEU A 310 9.06 15.46 2.08
C LEU A 310 10.12 16.53 1.84
N ARG A 311 10.93 16.86 2.87
CA ARG A 311 12.08 17.77 2.73
C ARG A 311 13.15 17.21 1.81
N GLY A 312 13.44 15.92 1.94
CA GLY A 312 14.43 15.22 1.10
C GLY A 312 14.15 15.34 -0.41
N ILE A 313 12.88 15.45 -0.78
CA ILE A 313 12.44 15.61 -2.17
C ILE A 313 12.00 17.05 -2.50
N ASN A 314 12.22 18.03 -1.60
CA ASN A 314 11.80 19.42 -1.74
C ASN A 314 10.28 19.60 -1.98
N ARG A 315 9.46 18.87 -1.22
CA ARG A 315 7.98 18.93 -1.31
C ARG A 315 7.29 19.23 0.02
N GLU A 316 8.03 19.64 1.06
CA GLU A 316 7.45 20.06 2.35
C GLU A 316 6.46 21.22 2.15
N GLY A 317 5.20 21.03 2.54
CA GLY A 317 4.13 22.02 2.37
C GLY A 317 3.71 22.30 0.92
N MET A 318 4.16 21.51 -0.06
CA MET A 318 4.02 21.82 -1.48
C MET A 318 3.11 20.82 -2.24
N LEU A 319 2.27 20.08 -1.56
CA LEU A 319 1.29 19.17 -2.17
C LEU A 319 -0.12 19.76 -2.03
N PRO A 320 -0.66 20.40 -3.08
CA PRO A 320 -1.94 21.13 -2.98
C PRO A 320 -3.15 20.26 -2.64
N ALA A 321 -3.19 19.00 -3.12
CA ALA A 321 -4.24 18.07 -2.73
C ALA A 321 -4.04 17.45 -1.34
N GLY A 322 -2.89 17.71 -0.70
CA GLY A 322 -2.61 17.37 0.68
C GLY A 322 -2.35 15.89 0.92
N VAL A 323 -2.77 15.44 2.10
CA VAL A 323 -2.52 14.10 2.62
C VAL A 323 -3.83 13.34 2.78
N VAL A 324 -3.84 12.10 2.31
CA VAL A 324 -4.91 11.13 2.54
C VAL A 324 -4.38 10.02 3.46
N LEU A 325 -4.96 9.92 4.65
CA LEU A 325 -4.61 8.91 5.65
C LEU A 325 -5.44 7.65 5.44
N THR A 326 -4.80 6.48 5.56
CA THR A 326 -5.47 5.18 5.52
C THR A 326 -4.82 4.20 6.49
N GLY A 327 -5.29 2.95 6.52
CA GLY A 327 -4.84 1.94 7.46
C GLY A 327 -5.53 2.04 8.82
N GLY A 328 -5.29 1.05 9.68
CA GLY A 328 -5.95 0.97 10.99
C GLY A 328 -5.63 2.13 11.93
N GLY A 329 -4.40 2.68 11.83
CA GLY A 329 -3.95 3.82 12.64
C GLY A 329 -4.63 5.14 12.26
N ALA A 330 -5.13 5.28 11.04
CA ALA A 330 -5.87 6.47 10.59
C ALA A 330 -7.24 6.64 11.28
N LYS A 331 -7.71 5.61 11.98
CA LYS A 331 -8.97 5.66 12.76
C LYS A 331 -8.83 6.39 14.09
N LEU A 332 -7.62 6.73 14.51
CA LEU A 332 -7.39 7.44 15.75
C LEU A 332 -8.00 8.83 15.67
N GLU A 333 -8.83 9.17 16.66
CA GLU A 333 -9.51 10.45 16.69
C GLU A 333 -8.54 11.62 16.82
N GLY A 334 -8.76 12.70 16.06
CA GLY A 334 -7.89 13.87 16.03
C GLY A 334 -6.62 13.75 15.18
N ILE A 335 -6.36 12.59 14.56
CA ILE A 335 -5.12 12.36 13.81
C ILE A 335 -5.01 13.28 12.58
N ALA A 336 -6.10 13.55 11.88
CA ALA A 336 -6.07 14.37 10.67
C ALA A 336 -5.67 15.82 10.95
N GLU A 337 -6.16 16.39 12.05
CA GLU A 337 -5.79 17.74 12.50
C GLU A 337 -4.32 17.79 12.88
N MET A 338 -3.83 16.82 13.65
CA MET A 338 -2.43 16.73 14.04
C MET A 338 -1.49 16.64 12.84
N VAL A 339 -1.82 15.78 11.86
CA VAL A 339 -1.02 15.64 10.63
C VAL A 339 -1.01 16.93 9.82
N LYS A 340 -2.16 17.60 9.71
CA LYS A 340 -2.27 18.90 9.04
C LYS A 340 -1.33 19.94 9.65
N ASP A 341 -1.26 19.99 10.98
CA ASP A 341 -0.43 20.96 11.70
C ASP A 341 1.07 20.65 11.56
N ILE A 342 1.46 19.37 11.63
CA ILE A 342 2.87 18.95 11.51
C ILE A 342 3.39 19.09 10.08
N LEU A 343 2.62 18.60 9.10
CA LEU A 343 3.05 18.59 7.69
C LEU A 343 2.74 19.89 6.94
N ARG A 344 1.87 20.75 7.52
CA ARG A 344 1.35 21.98 6.89
C ARG A 344 0.67 21.71 5.55
N LEU A 345 -0.03 20.58 5.45
CA LEU A 345 -0.76 20.13 4.28
C LEU A 345 -2.21 19.85 4.64
N PRO A 346 -3.19 20.16 3.78
CA PRO A 346 -4.56 19.69 3.98
C PRO A 346 -4.57 18.19 4.22
N THR A 347 -5.29 17.71 5.24
CA THR A 347 -5.26 16.29 5.61
C THR A 347 -6.67 15.77 5.84
N GLN A 348 -6.95 14.57 5.35
CA GLN A 348 -8.21 13.87 5.57
C GLN A 348 -7.99 12.36 5.70
N VAL A 349 -8.91 11.69 6.40
CA VAL A 349 -8.98 10.22 6.37
C VAL A 349 -9.61 9.80 5.04
N GLY A 350 -8.95 8.89 4.32
CA GLY A 350 -9.35 8.43 3.00
C GLY A 350 -10.69 7.70 3.02
N LYS A 351 -11.43 7.90 1.93
CA LYS A 351 -12.59 7.07 1.57
C LYS A 351 -12.41 6.58 0.15
N PRO A 352 -12.93 5.39 -0.20
CA PRO A 352 -12.84 4.89 -1.56
C PRO A 352 -13.39 5.90 -2.57
N VAL A 353 -12.60 6.16 -3.64
CA VAL A 353 -12.95 7.16 -4.68
C VAL A 353 -13.71 6.56 -5.87
N PHE A 354 -13.84 5.23 -5.91
CA PHE A 354 -14.61 4.53 -6.94
C PHE A 354 -16.08 4.38 -6.54
N PRO A 355 -17.02 4.37 -7.51
CA PRO A 355 -18.38 3.93 -7.26
C PRO A 355 -18.34 2.43 -6.93
N LEU A 356 -18.49 2.13 -5.66
CA LEU A 356 -18.51 0.77 -5.14
C LEU A 356 -19.95 0.31 -4.94
N THR A 357 -20.22 -0.95 -5.27
CA THR A 357 -21.51 -1.63 -5.03
C THR A 357 -21.26 -2.94 -4.26
N GLY A 358 -22.32 -3.57 -3.77
CA GLY A 358 -22.21 -4.81 -2.99
C GLY A 358 -22.01 -4.56 -1.48
N VAL A 359 -21.06 -5.25 -0.85
CA VAL A 359 -20.81 -5.17 0.61
C VAL A 359 -19.97 -3.93 0.95
N VAL A 360 -20.54 -2.74 0.68
CA VAL A 360 -19.80 -1.46 0.71
C VAL A 360 -19.65 -0.87 2.11
N ASP A 361 -20.60 -1.13 3.02
CA ASP A 361 -20.61 -0.49 4.35
C ASP A 361 -19.31 -0.75 5.14
N ASN A 362 -18.69 -1.90 4.95
CA ASN A 362 -17.43 -2.26 5.61
C ASN A 362 -16.19 -1.68 4.91
N LEU A 363 -16.28 -1.25 3.65
CA LEU A 363 -15.14 -0.67 2.90
C LEU A 363 -14.85 0.78 3.26
N ASN A 364 -15.78 1.46 3.93
CA ASN A 364 -15.51 2.75 4.55
C ASN A 364 -14.51 2.64 5.71
N ASP A 365 -14.25 1.42 6.22
CA ASP A 365 -13.17 1.18 7.17
C ASP A 365 -11.83 1.20 6.41
N PRO A 366 -10.92 2.16 6.70
CA PRO A 366 -9.62 2.28 6.02
C PRO A 366 -8.72 1.05 6.18
N VAL A 367 -9.10 0.13 7.03
CA VAL A 367 -8.47 -1.17 7.24
C VAL A 367 -8.45 -2.04 5.98
N TYR A 368 -9.41 -1.90 5.08
CA TYR A 368 -9.51 -2.67 3.84
C TYR A 368 -8.91 -1.96 2.61
N ALA A 369 -8.37 -0.76 2.77
CA ALA A 369 -7.86 0.04 1.65
C ALA A 369 -6.87 -0.73 0.77
N THR A 370 -5.90 -1.40 1.39
CA THR A 370 -4.88 -2.17 0.67
C THR A 370 -5.49 -3.36 -0.05
N SER A 371 -6.26 -4.22 0.63
CA SER A 371 -6.84 -5.42 0.01
C SER A 371 -7.84 -5.06 -1.11
N ALA A 372 -8.62 -4.01 -0.94
CA ALA A 372 -9.52 -3.53 -1.98
C ALA A 372 -8.77 -2.92 -3.17
N GLY A 373 -7.70 -2.15 -2.92
CA GLY A 373 -6.83 -1.64 -3.96
C GLY A 373 -6.12 -2.74 -4.75
N LEU A 374 -5.68 -3.82 -4.09
CA LEU A 374 -5.09 -5.00 -4.72
C LEU A 374 -6.11 -5.74 -5.59
N MET A 375 -7.34 -5.87 -5.12
CA MET A 375 -8.42 -6.47 -5.88
C MET A 375 -8.68 -5.68 -7.18
N ILE A 376 -8.77 -4.34 -7.10
CA ILE A 376 -8.92 -3.46 -8.27
C ILE A 376 -7.72 -3.60 -9.21
N TRP A 377 -6.49 -3.66 -8.67
CA TRP A 377 -5.28 -3.90 -9.45
C TRP A 377 -5.39 -5.18 -10.28
N GLY A 378 -5.83 -6.28 -9.68
CA GLY A 378 -6.01 -7.56 -10.36
C GLY A 378 -7.09 -7.52 -11.46
N ILE A 379 -8.16 -6.77 -11.26
CA ILE A 379 -9.20 -6.59 -12.29
C ILE A 379 -8.63 -5.87 -13.51
N GLU A 380 -7.91 -4.77 -13.32
CA GLU A 380 -7.34 -3.98 -14.40
C GLU A 380 -6.19 -4.69 -15.13
N SER A 381 -5.46 -5.57 -14.43
CA SER A 381 -4.42 -6.41 -15.04
C SER A 381 -4.97 -7.53 -15.93
N GLY A 382 -6.29 -7.64 -16.08
CA GLY A 382 -6.92 -8.55 -17.01
C GLY A 382 -7.60 -9.76 -16.40
N GLY A 383 -7.91 -9.74 -15.08
CA GLY A 383 -8.64 -10.80 -14.37
C GLY A 383 -8.08 -12.21 -14.67
N VAL A 384 -8.06 -13.09 -13.72
CA VAL A 384 -7.59 -14.48 -13.95
C VAL A 384 -8.49 -15.16 -14.97
N SER A 385 -8.15 -15.05 -16.26
CA SER A 385 -8.71 -15.98 -17.25
C SER A 385 -8.07 -17.34 -17.02
N SER A 386 -8.88 -18.30 -16.62
CA SER A 386 -8.50 -19.71 -16.56
C SER A 386 -8.15 -20.20 -17.98
N GLN A 387 -6.94 -19.94 -18.45
CA GLN A 387 -6.38 -20.61 -19.60
C GLN A 387 -5.32 -21.61 -19.15
N LYS A 388 -5.58 -22.86 -19.51
CA LYS A 388 -4.68 -24.00 -19.33
C LYS A 388 -3.26 -23.64 -19.77
N LYS A 389 -2.30 -23.90 -18.88
CA LYS A 389 -0.87 -23.91 -19.20
C LYS A 389 -0.60 -24.79 -20.38
N THR A 390 -0.18 -24.22 -21.50
CA THR A 390 0.68 -24.87 -22.47
C THR A 390 2.10 -24.39 -22.19
N THR A 391 2.93 -25.34 -21.91
CA THR A 391 4.38 -25.22 -21.69
C THR A 391 5.06 -24.73 -22.93
N VAL A 392 5.58 -23.51 -22.98
CA VAL A 392 6.84 -23.04 -23.61
C VAL A 392 7.07 -21.59 -23.16
N PRO A 393 8.25 -21.15 -22.70
CA PRO A 393 8.52 -19.75 -22.40
C PRO A 393 8.93 -19.03 -23.69
N GLU A 394 7.98 -18.39 -24.35
CA GLU A 394 8.27 -17.47 -25.45
C GLU A 394 8.31 -16.02 -24.98
N LEU A 395 9.17 -15.23 -25.63
CA LEU A 395 9.42 -13.81 -25.38
C LEU A 395 8.15 -12.93 -25.35
N ASP A 396 7.06 -13.37 -25.94
CA ASP A 396 5.76 -12.66 -25.98
C ASP A 396 5.08 -12.50 -24.62
N ASN A 397 5.39 -13.37 -23.64
CA ASN A 397 4.83 -13.26 -22.28
C ASN A 397 5.44 -12.12 -21.45
N VAL A 398 6.65 -11.69 -21.78
CA VAL A 398 7.31 -10.56 -21.08
C VAL A 398 6.70 -9.25 -21.58
N VAL A 399 6.48 -9.12 -22.89
CA VAL A 399 5.85 -7.92 -23.49
C VAL A 399 4.42 -7.73 -23.01
N GLY A 400 3.64 -8.81 -22.85
CA GLY A 400 2.27 -8.75 -22.32
C GLY A 400 2.19 -8.30 -20.87
N LYS A 401 3.11 -8.75 -20.01
CA LYS A 401 3.20 -8.32 -18.60
C LYS A 401 3.65 -6.87 -18.48
N PHE A 402 4.59 -6.41 -19.30
CA PHE A 402 5.02 -5.03 -19.36
C PHE A 402 3.92 -4.11 -19.89
N LYS A 403 3.18 -4.52 -20.91
CA LYS A 403 2.08 -3.72 -21.48
C LYS A 403 0.95 -3.50 -20.45
N ASN A 404 0.67 -4.50 -19.62
CA ASN A 404 -0.31 -4.37 -18.52
C ASN A 404 0.23 -3.53 -17.36
N ALA A 405 1.49 -3.71 -16.94
CA ALA A 405 2.11 -2.86 -15.93
C ALA A 405 2.18 -1.39 -16.39
N PHE A 406 2.49 -1.15 -17.67
CA PHE A 406 2.56 0.20 -18.25
C PHE A 406 1.20 0.91 -18.27
N ARG A 407 0.09 0.17 -18.51
CA ARG A 407 -1.27 0.74 -18.45
C ARG A 407 -1.68 1.24 -17.06
N HIS A 408 -1.10 0.70 -15.99
CA HIS A 408 -1.42 1.12 -14.62
C HIS A 408 -0.77 2.44 -14.22
N PHE A 409 0.27 2.87 -14.94
CA PHE A 409 1.09 4.03 -14.60
C PHE A 409 1.04 5.15 -15.64
N LEU A 410 0.37 4.94 -16.77
CA LEU A 410 0.07 6.03 -17.72
C LEU A 410 -1.26 6.70 -17.34
N PRO A 411 -1.35 8.04 -17.52
CA PRO A 411 -2.52 8.84 -17.20
C PRO A 411 -3.78 8.48 -17.98
#